data_9011b2472a07fe19f3998b807e3a7bc5
#
_entry.id   9011b2472a07fe19f3998b807e3a7bc5
#
_cell.length_a   1.000
_cell.length_b   1.000
_cell.length_c   1.000
_cell.angle_alpha   90.00
_cell.angle_beta   90.00
_cell.angle_gamma   90.00
#
_symmetry.space_group_name_H-M   'P 1'
#
loop_
_entity.id
_entity.type
_entity.pdbx_description
1 polymer ?
#
loop_
_entity_poly.entity_id
_entity_poly.type
_entity_poly.pdbx_seq_one_letter_code
_entity_poly.pdbx_strand_id
1 'polypeptide(L)'
;MDGESRLLSAFVYPEDISIITTAMHTFGKQATCRYYDCNRIEIHSARFESRVWPLAVISCPRRFGAEFVSVSFGNEEEIEEFREPIPLINRVYEKPIHELSVCVGPLYGNESKWLEIIEYVEHYRLLGTSFFYFTLFNMNEYDRKIIDDYERLGIAESTKYVTEYLRLGWMSHLIQTHECHYRSKFHSKWVVNMDIDERLIYTGPFNLRHYLRSMPSNIGEVSFTTNRVLKTEENPSKYVSESQLLSDLMFLKYNKTTEISWYNLKGIIRPEMVALLFYHWSFFQFEGVKVMSAPKRIGHVRHYRNIDTTALNGNWMENYDGKLRITRLSSSFEKKLIMAVRRKVKYVYDQRGIRCEEIPEWLSSRYKRELLDCKFRYE
;
A
#
# COMPACT_ATOMS: atom_id res chain seq x y z
N MET A 1 5.34 -18.68 19.96
CA MET A 1 4.68 -17.44 20.39
C MET A 1 3.30 -17.46 19.76
N ASP A 2 2.32 -17.92 20.52
CA ASP A 2 0.92 -17.99 20.08
C ASP A 2 0.29 -16.62 20.32
N GLY A 3 0.66 -15.65 19.47
CA GLY A 3 0.01 -14.36 19.48
C GLY A 3 -1.43 -14.52 19.03
N GLU A 4 -2.31 -13.86 19.71
CA GLU A 4 -3.75 -13.85 19.43
C GLU A 4 -4.00 -13.36 18.00
N SER A 5 -4.60 -14.17 17.15
CA SER A 5 -4.93 -13.75 15.79
C SER A 5 -6.05 -12.71 15.84
N ARG A 6 -5.92 -11.60 15.10
CA ARG A 6 -6.93 -10.56 14.98
C ARG A 6 -7.49 -10.50 13.57
N LEU A 7 -8.72 -10.03 13.43
CA LEU A 7 -9.29 -9.70 12.14
C LEU A 7 -8.77 -8.33 11.72
N LEU A 8 -8.25 -8.23 10.49
CA LEU A 8 -7.68 -6.99 9.96
C LEU A 8 -8.71 -6.23 9.13
N SER A 9 -9.32 -6.90 8.17
CA SER A 9 -10.32 -6.32 7.27
C SER A 9 -11.21 -7.40 6.67
N ALA A 10 -12.40 -7.02 6.20
CA ALA A 10 -13.34 -7.89 5.52
C ALA A 10 -13.94 -7.19 4.29
N PHE A 11 -13.80 -7.79 3.13
CA PHE A 11 -14.25 -7.24 1.85
C PHE A 11 -15.40 -8.05 1.29
N VAL A 12 -16.49 -7.36 0.93
CA VAL A 12 -17.67 -7.96 0.29
C VAL A 12 -17.54 -7.83 -1.22
N TYR A 13 -17.59 -8.94 -1.91
CA TYR A 13 -17.67 -9.04 -3.36
C TYR A 13 -19.07 -9.50 -3.81
N PRO A 14 -19.35 -9.61 -5.10
CA PRO A 14 -20.68 -10.01 -5.59
C PRO A 14 -21.21 -11.31 -4.94
N GLU A 15 -20.36 -12.29 -4.73
CA GLU A 15 -20.78 -13.64 -4.26
C GLU A 15 -20.22 -14.02 -2.90
N ASP A 16 -19.07 -13.48 -2.51
CA ASP A 16 -18.35 -13.87 -1.31
C ASP A 16 -17.87 -12.69 -0.46
N ILE A 17 -17.37 -13.02 0.71
CA ILE A 17 -16.68 -12.12 1.64
C ILE A 17 -15.29 -12.70 1.87
N SER A 18 -14.23 -11.91 1.73
CA SER A 18 -12.89 -12.29 2.13
C SER A 18 -12.50 -11.58 3.42
N ILE A 19 -12.18 -12.34 4.45
CA ILE A 19 -11.75 -11.85 5.77
C ILE A 19 -10.25 -12.08 5.89
N ILE A 20 -9.51 -11.03 6.24
CA ILE A 20 -8.06 -11.07 6.40
C ILE A 20 -7.74 -11.09 7.90
N THR A 21 -6.89 -12.04 8.32
CA THR A 21 -6.41 -12.13 9.70
C THR A 21 -4.95 -11.68 9.81
N THR A 22 -4.50 -11.35 11.02
CA THR A 22 -3.11 -10.93 11.28
C THR A 22 -2.14 -12.09 11.49
N ALA A 23 -2.60 -13.34 11.45
CA ALA A 23 -1.81 -14.51 11.83
C ALA A 23 -1.76 -15.59 10.75
N MET A 24 -0.55 -15.86 10.26
CA MET A 24 -0.31 -16.92 9.28
C MET A 24 -0.36 -18.34 9.88
N HIS A 25 -0.17 -18.49 11.19
CA HIS A 25 -0.24 -19.80 11.86
C HIS A 25 -1.65 -20.42 11.85
N THR A 26 -2.65 -19.64 11.45
CA THR A 26 -4.03 -20.12 11.24
C THR A 26 -4.21 -20.80 9.87
N PHE A 27 -3.24 -20.76 8.98
CA PHE A 27 -3.32 -21.39 7.66
C PHE A 27 -3.77 -22.86 7.74
N GLY A 28 -4.77 -23.21 6.95
CA GLY A 28 -5.35 -24.53 6.88
C GLY A 28 -6.33 -24.90 8.02
N LYS A 29 -6.42 -24.09 9.08
CA LYS A 29 -7.39 -24.33 10.17
C LYS A 29 -8.82 -24.16 9.68
N GLN A 30 -9.73 -24.90 10.28
CA GLN A 30 -11.16 -24.66 10.14
C GLN A 30 -11.54 -23.37 10.86
N ALA A 31 -12.50 -22.66 10.31
CA ALA A 31 -12.99 -21.39 10.81
C ALA A 31 -14.49 -21.28 10.56
N THR A 32 -15.24 -20.77 11.52
CA THR A 32 -16.67 -20.51 11.37
C THR A 32 -16.88 -19.02 11.12
N CYS A 33 -17.46 -18.68 9.96
CA CYS A 33 -17.89 -17.32 9.62
C CYS A 33 -19.15 -16.98 10.42
N ARG A 34 -19.12 -15.87 11.14
CA ARG A 34 -20.24 -15.38 11.96
C ARG A 34 -20.65 -14.01 11.45
N TYR A 35 -21.93 -13.79 11.26
CA TYR A 35 -22.46 -12.58 10.63
C TYR A 35 -23.29 -11.79 11.62
N TYR A 36 -23.24 -10.48 11.52
CA TYR A 36 -23.92 -9.57 12.42
C TYR A 36 -24.64 -8.47 11.64
N ASP A 37 -25.79 -8.07 12.14
CA ASP A 37 -26.57 -6.97 11.59
C ASP A 37 -25.97 -5.58 11.95
N CYS A 38 -26.66 -4.51 11.55
CA CYS A 38 -26.26 -3.12 11.85
C CYS A 38 -26.22 -2.79 13.35
N ASN A 39 -26.91 -3.56 14.20
CA ASN A 39 -26.91 -3.44 15.66
C ASN A 39 -25.85 -4.33 16.32
N ARG A 40 -25.02 -5.00 15.54
CA ARG A 40 -24.04 -6.01 15.98
C ARG A 40 -24.68 -7.23 16.67
N ILE A 41 -25.93 -7.54 16.34
CA ILE A 41 -26.60 -8.77 16.79
C ILE A 41 -26.27 -9.89 15.82
N GLU A 42 -25.83 -11.03 16.33
CA GLU A 42 -25.45 -12.17 15.52
C GLU A 42 -26.64 -12.79 14.80
N ILE A 43 -26.49 -13.04 13.50
CA ILE A 43 -27.43 -13.75 12.64
C ILE A 43 -27.08 -15.26 12.70
N HIS A 44 -27.42 -15.95 13.77
CA HIS A 44 -26.98 -17.33 14.03
C HIS A 44 -27.27 -18.30 12.88
N SER A 45 -28.44 -18.18 12.23
CA SER A 45 -28.81 -19.02 11.08
C SER A 45 -27.94 -18.83 9.85
N ALA A 46 -27.11 -17.77 9.81
CA ALA A 46 -26.24 -17.45 8.69
C ALA A 46 -24.83 -18.02 8.84
N ARG A 47 -24.47 -18.60 9.98
CA ARG A 47 -23.14 -19.17 10.22
C ARG A 47 -22.71 -20.10 9.08
N PHE A 48 -21.41 -20.13 8.80
CA PHE A 48 -20.87 -20.93 7.72
C PHE A 48 -19.46 -21.46 8.08
N GLU A 49 -19.25 -22.75 7.90
CA GLU A 49 -17.96 -23.36 8.07
C GLU A 49 -17.07 -23.12 6.86
N SER A 50 -15.88 -22.65 7.11
CA SER A 50 -14.87 -22.31 6.12
C SER A 50 -13.49 -22.78 6.57
N ARG A 51 -12.48 -22.44 5.81
CA ARG A 51 -11.08 -22.73 6.10
C ARG A 51 -10.20 -21.52 5.79
N VAL A 52 -9.14 -21.35 6.56
CA VAL A 52 -8.14 -20.33 6.29
C VAL A 52 -7.34 -20.73 5.06
N TRP A 53 -7.60 -20.09 3.93
CA TRP A 53 -6.90 -20.27 2.67
C TRP A 53 -7.22 -19.12 1.71
N PRO A 54 -6.21 -18.57 0.95
CA PRO A 54 -4.78 -18.77 1.08
C PRO A 54 -4.21 -17.95 2.24
N LEU A 55 -3.08 -18.40 2.78
CA LEU A 55 -2.39 -17.76 3.91
C LEU A 55 -3.34 -17.42 5.08
N ALA A 56 -3.54 -16.14 5.35
CA ALA A 56 -4.35 -15.60 6.44
C ALA A 56 -5.75 -15.11 5.98
N VAL A 57 -6.27 -15.68 4.90
CA VAL A 57 -7.56 -15.29 4.30
C VAL A 57 -8.61 -16.35 4.59
N ILE A 58 -9.84 -15.92 4.90
CA ILE A 58 -11.00 -16.79 5.09
C ILE A 58 -12.09 -16.30 4.12
N SER A 59 -12.54 -17.20 3.24
CA SER A 59 -13.63 -16.92 2.31
C SER A 59 -14.95 -17.38 2.91
N CYS A 60 -15.92 -16.49 3.00
CA CYS A 60 -17.25 -16.71 3.53
C CYS A 60 -18.30 -16.35 2.48
N PRO A 61 -19.43 -17.06 2.37
CA PRO A 61 -20.51 -16.65 1.48
C PRO A 61 -21.12 -15.33 1.95
N ARG A 62 -21.52 -14.51 0.99
CA ARG A 62 -22.26 -13.28 1.29
C ARG A 62 -23.62 -13.61 1.92
N ARG A 63 -24.04 -12.83 2.93
CA ARG A 63 -25.32 -12.97 3.61
C ARG A 63 -26.09 -11.66 3.60
N PHE A 64 -27.37 -11.76 3.31
CA PHE A 64 -28.27 -10.61 3.33
C PHE A 64 -28.42 -10.08 4.77
N GLY A 65 -28.37 -8.75 4.93
CA GLY A 65 -28.51 -8.10 6.23
C GLY A 65 -27.25 -8.10 7.10
N ALA A 66 -26.15 -8.72 6.65
CA ALA A 66 -24.87 -8.66 7.35
C ALA A 66 -24.15 -7.35 7.08
N GLU A 67 -23.79 -6.63 8.14
CA GLU A 67 -23.00 -5.39 8.11
C GLU A 67 -21.63 -5.58 8.78
N PHE A 68 -21.52 -6.59 9.65
CA PHE A 68 -20.28 -6.98 10.30
C PHE A 68 -20.07 -8.47 10.20
N VAL A 69 -18.81 -8.88 10.31
CA VAL A 69 -18.42 -10.29 10.30
C VAL A 69 -17.38 -10.56 11.37
N SER A 70 -17.42 -11.76 11.93
CA SER A 70 -16.38 -12.29 12.81
C SER A 70 -16.05 -13.72 12.44
N VAL A 71 -15.02 -14.26 13.07
CA VAL A 71 -14.58 -15.65 12.88
C VAL A 71 -14.29 -16.27 14.23
N SER A 72 -14.72 -17.52 14.41
CA SER A 72 -14.25 -18.39 15.49
C SER A 72 -13.42 -19.55 14.93
N PHE A 73 -12.45 -20.00 15.72
CA PHE A 73 -11.60 -21.16 15.43
C PHE A 73 -11.86 -22.22 16.51
N GLY A 74 -11.99 -23.49 16.14
CA GLY A 74 -12.23 -24.60 17.05
C GLY A 74 -13.47 -25.38 16.70
N ASN A 75 -13.66 -26.52 17.38
CA ASN A 75 -14.86 -27.32 17.30
C ASN A 75 -15.88 -26.82 18.34
N GLU A 76 -17.17 -27.04 18.10
CA GLU A 76 -18.28 -26.56 18.95
C GLU A 76 -18.18 -26.96 20.45
N GLU A 77 -17.33 -27.94 20.80
CA GLU A 77 -17.13 -28.44 22.16
C GLU A 77 -15.99 -27.75 22.93
N GLU A 78 -15.08 -27.02 22.24
CA GLU A 78 -14.03 -26.22 22.85
C GLU A 78 -14.49 -24.76 23.00
N ILE A 79 -14.07 -24.09 24.07
CA ILE A 79 -14.37 -22.66 24.27
C ILE A 79 -13.92 -21.91 23.04
N GLU A 80 -14.86 -21.55 22.20
CA GLU A 80 -14.61 -20.83 20.95
C GLU A 80 -13.87 -19.53 21.25
N GLU A 81 -12.65 -19.41 20.77
CA GLU A 81 -11.94 -18.14 20.76
C GLU A 81 -12.63 -17.18 19.80
N PHE A 82 -13.49 -16.34 20.35
CA PHE A 82 -14.31 -15.39 19.60
C PHE A 82 -13.52 -14.11 19.30
N ARG A 83 -13.60 -13.64 18.05
CA ARG A 83 -13.01 -12.38 17.61
C ARG A 83 -14.07 -11.30 17.51
N GLU A 84 -13.73 -10.08 17.91
CA GLU A 84 -14.65 -8.94 17.76
C GLU A 84 -15.08 -8.77 16.30
N PRO A 85 -16.39 -8.53 16.05
CA PRO A 85 -16.90 -8.30 14.72
C PRO A 85 -16.32 -7.03 14.08
N ILE A 86 -15.84 -7.15 12.86
CA ILE A 86 -15.33 -6.05 12.04
C ILE A 86 -16.33 -5.66 10.95
N PRO A 87 -16.36 -4.39 10.53
CA PRO A 87 -17.28 -3.93 9.49
C PRO A 87 -16.94 -4.55 8.13
N LEU A 88 -17.97 -4.79 7.33
CA LEU A 88 -17.88 -5.24 5.95
C LEU A 88 -17.61 -4.05 5.03
N ILE A 89 -16.51 -4.10 4.28
CA ILE A 89 -16.14 -3.10 3.29
C ILE A 89 -16.65 -3.54 1.93
N ASN A 90 -17.57 -2.76 1.36
CA ASN A 90 -18.20 -3.11 0.10
C ASN A 90 -17.24 -2.89 -1.10
N ARG A 91 -17.08 -3.92 -1.94
CA ARG A 91 -16.34 -3.94 -3.21
C ARG A 91 -17.20 -4.51 -4.35
N VAL A 92 -18.52 -4.34 -4.26
CA VAL A 92 -19.47 -4.77 -5.28
C VAL A 92 -19.68 -3.63 -6.29
N TYR A 93 -19.04 -3.74 -7.44
CA TYR A 93 -19.14 -2.77 -8.52
C TYR A 93 -19.40 -3.50 -9.84
N GLU A 94 -20.17 -2.91 -10.75
CA GLU A 94 -20.36 -3.46 -12.10
C GLU A 94 -19.05 -3.53 -12.88
N LYS A 95 -18.18 -2.55 -12.66
CA LYS A 95 -16.84 -2.46 -13.25
C LYS A 95 -15.89 -1.84 -12.22
N PRO A 96 -14.61 -2.20 -12.21
CA PRO A 96 -13.63 -1.55 -11.36
C PRO A 96 -13.64 -0.03 -11.54
N ILE A 97 -13.67 0.69 -10.43
CA ILE A 97 -13.70 2.17 -10.41
C ILE A 97 -12.39 2.74 -10.93
N HIS A 98 -11.27 2.08 -10.59
CA HIS A 98 -9.94 2.52 -10.95
C HIS A 98 -9.32 1.61 -12.01
N GLU A 99 -8.80 2.20 -13.09
CA GLU A 99 -8.10 1.46 -14.14
C GLU A 99 -6.73 0.95 -13.65
N LEU A 100 -6.01 1.81 -12.91
CA LEU A 100 -4.69 1.52 -12.37
C LEU A 100 -4.56 2.14 -10.98
N SER A 101 -4.21 1.32 -10.01
CA SER A 101 -3.95 1.71 -8.62
C SER A 101 -2.60 1.18 -8.16
N VAL A 102 -2.21 1.55 -6.94
CA VAL A 102 -0.98 1.09 -6.31
C VAL A 102 -1.27 0.56 -4.91
N CYS A 103 -0.78 -0.62 -4.60
CA CYS A 103 -0.59 -1.13 -3.25
C CYS A 103 0.77 -0.68 -2.74
N VAL A 104 0.78 0.18 -1.74
CA VAL A 104 2.00 0.62 -1.09
C VAL A 104 2.29 -0.32 0.07
N GLY A 105 3.50 -0.89 0.12
CA GLY A 105 3.95 -1.79 1.18
C GLY A 105 3.81 -1.18 2.57
N PRO A 106 3.96 -1.97 3.64
CA PRO A 106 3.71 -1.51 5.00
C PRO A 106 4.64 -0.35 5.36
N LEU A 107 4.06 0.79 5.74
CA LEU A 107 4.81 1.94 6.18
C LEU A 107 5.11 1.80 7.67
N TYR A 108 6.39 1.62 8.00
CA TYR A 108 6.88 1.39 9.35
C TYR A 108 8.31 1.91 9.54
N GLY A 109 8.80 1.88 10.78
CA GLY A 109 10.15 2.30 11.15
C GLY A 109 10.22 3.76 11.57
N ASN A 110 11.38 4.18 12.03
CA ASN A 110 11.62 5.48 12.62
C ASN A 110 12.06 6.55 11.60
N GLU A 111 12.51 6.12 10.42
CA GLU A 111 12.89 7.03 9.34
C GLU A 111 11.64 7.79 8.85
N SER A 112 11.78 9.11 8.68
CA SER A 112 10.71 9.95 8.15
C SER A 112 10.41 9.61 6.70
N LYS A 113 9.13 9.59 6.33
CA LYS A 113 8.66 9.10 5.01
C LYS A 113 7.89 10.14 4.20
N TRP A 114 7.66 11.34 4.76
CA TRP A 114 6.82 12.36 4.12
C TRP A 114 7.25 12.67 2.67
N LEU A 115 8.56 12.87 2.43
CA LEU A 115 9.06 13.20 1.10
C LEU A 115 9.01 11.99 0.17
N GLU A 116 9.39 10.83 0.66
CA GLU A 116 9.37 9.59 -0.09
C GLU A 116 7.96 9.21 -0.54
N ILE A 117 6.95 9.42 0.33
CA ILE A 117 5.53 9.23 0.00
C ILE A 117 5.10 10.19 -1.11
N ILE A 118 5.46 11.47 -1.02
CA ILE A 118 5.11 12.45 -2.05
C ILE A 118 5.76 12.08 -3.39
N GLU A 119 7.06 11.79 -3.39
CA GLU A 119 7.77 11.38 -4.62
C GLU A 119 7.13 10.11 -5.22
N TYR A 120 6.77 9.15 -4.39
CA TYR A 120 6.14 7.91 -4.81
C TYR A 120 4.78 8.16 -5.46
N VAL A 121 3.89 8.84 -4.75
CA VAL A 121 2.54 9.11 -5.24
C VAL A 121 2.57 9.93 -6.52
N GLU A 122 3.31 11.04 -6.54
CA GLU A 122 3.37 11.91 -7.72
C GLU A 122 4.05 11.21 -8.91
N HIS A 123 5.03 10.32 -8.68
CA HIS A 123 5.62 9.49 -9.72
C HIS A 123 4.58 8.56 -10.38
N TYR A 124 3.84 7.80 -9.58
CA TYR A 124 2.83 6.87 -10.11
C TYR A 124 1.63 7.60 -10.71
N ARG A 125 1.26 8.77 -10.20
CA ARG A 125 0.24 9.63 -10.82
C ARG A 125 0.65 10.07 -12.22
N LEU A 126 1.92 10.41 -12.44
CA LEU A 126 2.45 10.72 -13.77
C LEU A 126 2.44 9.50 -14.71
N LEU A 127 2.50 8.28 -14.19
CA LEU A 127 2.32 7.04 -14.95
C LEU A 127 0.84 6.70 -15.22
N GLY A 128 -0.09 7.46 -14.63
CA GLY A 128 -1.53 7.32 -14.85
C GLY A 128 -2.28 6.59 -13.74
N THR A 129 -1.67 6.36 -12.60
CA THR A 129 -2.35 5.81 -11.41
C THR A 129 -3.37 6.82 -10.88
N SER A 130 -4.55 6.33 -10.53
CA SER A 130 -5.66 7.14 -10.01
C SER A 130 -5.93 6.93 -8.53
N PHE A 131 -5.45 5.84 -7.92
CA PHE A 131 -5.74 5.51 -6.54
C PHE A 131 -4.61 4.77 -5.83
N PHE A 132 -4.48 4.96 -4.51
CA PHE A 132 -3.42 4.41 -3.68
C PHE A 132 -4.00 3.73 -2.44
N TYR A 133 -3.54 2.51 -2.15
CA TYR A 133 -3.87 1.79 -0.93
C TYR A 133 -2.64 1.78 -0.03
N PHE A 134 -2.74 2.43 1.13
CA PHE A 134 -1.67 2.46 2.12
C PHE A 134 -1.94 1.50 3.27
N THR A 135 -0.92 0.81 3.72
CA THR A 135 -0.96 0.07 4.98
C THR A 135 0.01 0.70 5.97
N LEU A 136 -0.54 1.20 7.09
CA LEU A 136 0.18 1.96 8.10
C LEU A 136 0.36 1.11 9.34
N PHE A 137 1.59 0.88 9.75
CA PHE A 137 1.89 0.20 11.01
C PHE A 137 2.25 1.20 12.10
N ASN A 138 3.30 1.97 11.90
CA ASN A 138 3.73 3.02 12.80
C ASN A 138 4.20 4.22 11.98
N MET A 139 3.57 5.37 12.19
CA MET A 139 3.85 6.57 11.44
C MET A 139 3.67 7.78 12.35
N ASN A 140 4.64 8.69 12.33
CA ASN A 140 4.54 9.93 13.05
C ASN A 140 3.49 10.87 12.40
N GLU A 141 3.00 11.83 13.16
CA GLU A 141 1.97 12.76 12.72
C GLU A 141 2.40 13.64 11.55
N TYR A 142 3.68 13.98 11.48
CA TYR A 142 4.21 14.81 10.41
C TYR A 142 4.13 14.09 9.06
N ASP A 143 4.53 12.83 9.01
CA ASP A 143 4.43 12.00 7.82
C ASP A 143 2.96 11.67 7.48
N ARG A 144 2.10 11.52 8.51
CA ARG A 144 0.68 11.24 8.33
C ARG A 144 -0.07 12.34 7.59
N LYS A 145 0.31 13.61 7.75
CA LYS A 145 -0.33 14.76 7.07
C LYS A 145 -0.47 14.59 5.56
N ILE A 146 0.52 14.00 4.90
CA ILE A 146 0.46 13.83 3.45
C ILE A 146 -0.51 12.72 3.03
N ILE A 147 -0.62 11.66 3.82
CA ILE A 147 -1.60 10.59 3.56
C ILE A 147 -3.00 11.12 3.78
N ASP A 148 -3.24 11.85 4.88
CA ASP A 148 -4.52 12.49 5.18
C ASP A 148 -4.96 13.44 4.05
N ASP A 149 -4.01 14.17 3.45
CA ASP A 149 -4.31 15.02 2.30
C ASP A 149 -4.71 14.21 1.07
N TYR A 150 -4.04 13.10 0.76
CA TYR A 150 -4.43 12.23 -0.35
C TYR A 150 -5.77 11.52 -0.11
N GLU A 151 -6.07 11.13 1.13
CA GLU A 151 -7.38 10.58 1.52
C GLU A 151 -8.48 11.64 1.38
N ARG A 152 -8.24 12.87 1.86
CA ARG A 152 -9.16 14.01 1.69
C ARG A 152 -9.45 14.32 0.23
N LEU A 153 -8.48 14.13 -0.66
CA LEU A 153 -8.65 14.29 -2.11
C LEU A 153 -9.38 13.11 -2.78
N GLY A 154 -9.71 12.06 -2.03
CA GLY A 154 -10.39 10.87 -2.55
C GLY A 154 -9.51 10.02 -3.49
N ILE A 155 -8.18 10.15 -3.43
CA ILE A 155 -7.25 9.38 -4.27
C ILE A 155 -6.47 8.33 -3.50
N ALA A 156 -6.73 8.20 -2.21
CA ALA A 156 -6.12 7.19 -1.37
C ALA A 156 -7.09 6.68 -0.30
N GLU A 157 -6.82 5.48 0.18
CA GLU A 157 -7.36 4.94 1.43
C GLU A 157 -6.24 4.25 2.21
N SER A 158 -6.30 4.30 3.53
CA SER A 158 -5.32 3.64 4.37
C SER A 158 -5.94 2.66 5.35
N THR A 159 -5.21 1.58 5.63
CA THR A 159 -5.51 0.63 6.70
C THR A 159 -4.45 0.76 7.77
N LYS A 160 -4.89 0.92 9.02
CA LYS A 160 -3.99 0.81 10.16
C LYS A 160 -3.82 -0.65 10.50
N TYR A 161 -2.61 -1.16 10.33
CA TYR A 161 -2.25 -2.52 10.72
C TYR A 161 -2.02 -2.57 12.23
N VAL A 162 -2.98 -3.13 12.94
CA VAL A 162 -2.87 -3.35 14.38
C VAL A 162 -2.43 -4.79 14.60
N THR A 163 -1.27 -4.97 15.21
CA THR A 163 -0.72 -6.28 15.56
C THR A 163 -0.11 -6.24 16.95
N GLU A 164 -0.13 -7.35 17.65
CA GLU A 164 0.56 -7.53 18.93
C GLU A 164 2.07 -7.77 18.76
N TYR A 165 2.50 -8.04 17.54
CA TYR A 165 3.91 -8.18 17.24
C TYR A 165 4.60 -6.82 17.30
N LEU A 166 5.56 -6.66 18.21
CA LEU A 166 6.32 -5.44 18.38
C LEU A 166 7.26 -5.11 17.21
N ARG A 167 7.49 -6.08 16.32
CA ARG A 167 8.33 -5.92 15.13
C ARG A 167 7.63 -6.50 13.92
N LEU A 168 7.55 -5.70 12.85
CA LEU A 168 7.17 -6.19 11.54
C LEU A 168 8.29 -7.06 10.97
N GLY A 169 7.93 -8.26 10.57
CA GLY A 169 8.81 -9.19 9.87
C GLY A 169 8.27 -9.49 8.47
N TRP A 170 8.92 -10.40 7.77
CA TRP A 170 8.51 -10.86 6.45
C TRP A 170 7.06 -11.39 6.42
N MET A 171 6.59 -12.04 7.50
CA MET A 171 5.21 -12.54 7.60
C MET A 171 4.19 -11.39 7.60
N SER A 172 4.46 -10.33 8.36
CA SER A 172 3.58 -9.15 8.41
C SER A 172 3.51 -8.46 7.04
N HIS A 173 4.62 -8.43 6.30
CA HIS A 173 4.66 -7.92 4.95
C HIS A 173 3.80 -8.75 4.00
N LEU A 174 3.85 -10.09 4.09
CA LEU A 174 2.98 -10.97 3.28
C LEU A 174 1.50 -10.75 3.60
N ILE A 175 1.12 -10.65 4.88
CA ILE A 175 -0.26 -10.37 5.28
C ILE A 175 -0.73 -9.02 4.71
N GLN A 176 0.11 -7.98 4.82
CA GLN A 176 -0.18 -6.67 4.24
C GLN A 176 -0.38 -6.74 2.73
N THR A 177 0.48 -7.49 2.02
CA THR A 177 0.36 -7.70 0.58
C THR A 177 -0.98 -8.34 0.23
N HIS A 178 -1.40 -9.34 1.00
CA HIS A 178 -2.71 -9.97 0.83
C HIS A 178 -3.86 -9.04 1.18
N GLU A 179 -3.77 -8.29 2.26
CA GLU A 179 -4.78 -7.32 2.63
C GLU A 179 -5.00 -6.32 1.51
N CYS A 180 -3.95 -5.73 0.97
CA CYS A 180 -4.06 -4.79 -0.13
C CYS A 180 -4.56 -5.44 -1.43
N HIS A 181 -4.13 -6.68 -1.74
CA HIS A 181 -4.64 -7.44 -2.87
C HIS A 181 -6.17 -7.59 -2.80
N TYR A 182 -6.69 -8.09 -1.67
CA TYR A 182 -8.13 -8.28 -1.49
C TYR A 182 -8.89 -6.96 -1.39
N ARG A 183 -8.30 -5.93 -0.78
CA ARG A 183 -8.86 -4.56 -0.75
C ARG A 183 -9.06 -3.99 -2.15
N SER A 184 -8.15 -4.25 -3.05
CA SER A 184 -8.15 -3.74 -4.42
C SER A 184 -8.99 -4.56 -5.41
N LYS A 185 -9.31 -5.82 -5.07
CA LYS A 185 -10.09 -6.74 -5.90
C LYS A 185 -11.46 -6.14 -6.22
N PHE A 186 -11.85 -6.17 -7.50
CA PHE A 186 -13.05 -5.52 -8.07
C PHE A 186 -13.11 -3.98 -7.96
N HIS A 187 -12.27 -3.37 -7.13
CA HIS A 187 -12.17 -1.92 -7.02
C HIS A 187 -11.21 -1.32 -8.06
N SER A 188 -10.15 -2.05 -8.39
CA SER A 188 -9.13 -1.67 -9.37
C SER A 188 -8.92 -2.78 -10.40
N LYS A 189 -8.80 -2.40 -11.69
CA LYS A 189 -8.56 -3.34 -12.78
C LYS A 189 -7.13 -3.85 -12.81
N TRP A 190 -6.16 -2.95 -12.56
CA TRP A 190 -4.75 -3.25 -12.46
C TRP A 190 -4.18 -2.62 -11.18
N VAL A 191 -3.30 -3.34 -10.52
CA VAL A 191 -2.67 -2.89 -9.28
C VAL A 191 -1.17 -3.08 -9.35
N VAL A 192 -0.44 -2.00 -9.16
CA VAL A 192 1.02 -2.01 -8.97
C VAL A 192 1.30 -2.48 -7.55
N ASN A 193 2.09 -3.52 -7.39
CA ASN A 193 2.47 -4.06 -6.10
C ASN A 193 3.96 -3.84 -5.85
N MET A 194 4.31 -2.68 -5.32
CA MET A 194 5.68 -2.21 -5.14
C MET A 194 5.86 -1.46 -3.83
N ASP A 195 7.04 -1.61 -3.23
CA ASP A 195 7.40 -0.94 -2.00
C ASP A 195 7.59 0.56 -2.17
N ILE A 196 7.58 1.29 -1.05
CA ILE A 196 7.68 2.76 -1.05
C ILE A 196 9.02 3.28 -1.62
N ASP A 197 10.07 2.49 -1.61
CA ASP A 197 11.39 2.78 -2.15
C ASP A 197 11.59 2.31 -3.60
N GLU A 198 10.50 1.89 -4.29
CA GLU A 198 10.52 1.33 -5.64
C GLU A 198 9.76 2.21 -6.64
N ARG A 199 10.35 2.44 -7.79
CA ARG A 199 9.79 3.29 -8.86
C ARG A 199 9.84 2.58 -10.20
N LEU A 200 8.68 2.33 -10.79
CA LEU A 200 8.60 1.81 -12.16
C LEU A 200 9.03 2.90 -13.16
N ILE A 201 10.04 2.61 -13.94
CA ILE A 201 10.46 3.42 -15.09
C ILE A 201 9.84 2.79 -16.32
N TYR A 202 8.79 3.41 -16.83
CA TYR A 202 8.12 2.96 -18.04
C TYR A 202 8.65 3.72 -19.24
N THR A 203 9.12 2.99 -20.26
CA THR A 203 9.73 3.51 -21.49
C THR A 203 9.07 2.94 -22.75
N GLY A 204 7.99 2.20 -22.57
CA GLY A 204 7.21 1.63 -23.67
C GLY A 204 6.44 2.66 -24.48
N PRO A 205 5.80 2.23 -25.57
CA PRO A 205 4.97 3.11 -26.41
C PRO A 205 3.73 3.57 -25.62
N PHE A 206 3.28 4.77 -25.94
CA PHE A 206 2.13 5.41 -25.30
C PHE A 206 2.36 5.60 -23.78
N ASN A 207 1.29 5.48 -22.97
CA ASN A 207 1.38 5.49 -21.51
C ASN A 207 1.17 4.09 -20.94
N LEU A 208 1.55 3.90 -19.67
CA LEU A 208 1.43 2.61 -18.97
C LEU A 208 0.00 2.06 -18.99
N ARG A 209 -1.01 2.91 -18.79
CA ARG A 209 -2.42 2.47 -18.82
C ARG A 209 -2.82 1.88 -20.17
N HIS A 210 -2.38 2.51 -21.27
CA HIS A 210 -2.65 2.00 -22.63
C HIS A 210 -1.96 0.65 -22.85
N TYR A 211 -0.70 0.53 -22.41
CA TYR A 211 0.02 -0.74 -22.48
C TYR A 211 -0.69 -1.85 -21.72
N LEU A 212 -1.16 -1.59 -20.48
CA LEU A 212 -1.91 -2.57 -19.70
C LEU A 212 -3.27 -2.93 -20.32
N ARG A 213 -3.95 -1.96 -20.96
CA ARG A 213 -5.20 -2.23 -21.69
C ARG A 213 -5.00 -3.15 -22.90
N SER A 214 -3.84 -3.09 -23.55
CA SER A 214 -3.51 -3.94 -24.68
C SER A 214 -3.15 -5.38 -24.31
N MET A 215 -3.06 -5.69 -23.02
CA MET A 215 -2.80 -7.05 -22.57
C MET A 215 -3.96 -7.98 -22.86
N PRO A 216 -3.68 -9.21 -23.34
CA PRO A 216 -4.68 -10.25 -23.48
C PRO A 216 -5.51 -10.43 -22.20
N SER A 217 -6.77 -10.86 -22.36
CA SER A 217 -7.70 -11.01 -21.22
C SER A 217 -7.23 -12.02 -20.18
N ASN A 218 -6.44 -13.01 -20.57
CA ASN A 218 -5.90 -14.05 -19.71
C ASN A 218 -4.55 -13.68 -19.04
N ILE A 219 -4.03 -12.48 -19.22
CA ILE A 219 -2.83 -12.03 -18.49
C ILE A 219 -3.26 -11.47 -17.14
N GLY A 220 -2.91 -12.16 -16.07
CA GLY A 220 -3.16 -11.76 -14.67
C GLY A 220 -2.04 -10.93 -14.05
N GLU A 221 -0.83 -10.99 -14.62
CA GLU A 221 0.32 -10.21 -14.15
C GLU A 221 1.24 -9.81 -15.29
N VAL A 222 1.76 -8.59 -15.19
CA VAL A 222 2.89 -8.08 -15.98
C VAL A 222 4.05 -7.80 -15.03
N SER A 223 5.12 -8.59 -15.11
CA SER A 223 6.30 -8.49 -14.25
C SER A 223 7.38 -7.63 -14.88
N PHE A 224 8.09 -6.86 -14.06
CA PHE A 224 9.22 -6.02 -14.44
C PHE A 224 10.49 -6.44 -13.70
N THR A 225 11.61 -6.42 -14.40
CA THR A 225 12.93 -6.58 -13.80
C THR A 225 13.34 -5.35 -13.00
N THR A 226 14.27 -5.52 -12.08
CA THR A 226 14.68 -4.47 -11.14
C THR A 226 16.16 -4.13 -11.34
N ASN A 227 16.53 -2.88 -11.10
CA ASN A 227 17.89 -2.48 -10.77
C ASN A 227 17.91 -1.81 -9.40
N ARG A 228 19.02 -1.91 -8.67
CA ARG A 228 19.20 -1.20 -7.40
C ARG A 228 19.81 0.17 -7.64
N VAL A 229 19.28 1.15 -6.94
CA VAL A 229 19.84 2.51 -6.85
C VAL A 229 20.51 2.66 -5.50
N LEU A 230 21.75 3.09 -5.49
CA LEU A 230 22.54 3.25 -4.28
C LEU A 230 22.04 4.45 -3.48
N LYS A 231 21.29 4.20 -2.42
CA LYS A 231 20.86 5.18 -1.42
C LYS A 231 21.88 5.17 -0.28
N THR A 232 22.36 6.34 0.13
CA THR A 232 23.45 6.47 1.11
C THR A 232 23.08 7.23 2.38
N GLU A 233 21.89 7.87 2.40
CA GLU A 233 21.46 8.70 3.52
C GLU A 233 19.98 8.45 3.81
N GLU A 234 19.58 8.73 5.04
CA GLU A 234 18.16 8.73 5.45
C GLU A 234 17.39 9.89 4.81
N ASN A 235 16.09 9.78 4.81
CA ASN A 235 15.21 10.85 4.35
C ASN A 235 15.23 12.04 5.32
N PRO A 236 15.01 13.28 4.83
CA PRO A 236 14.93 14.45 5.69
C PRO A 236 13.75 14.33 6.66
N SER A 237 13.96 14.69 7.92
CA SER A 237 12.93 14.59 8.97
C SER A 237 11.76 15.55 8.77
N LYS A 238 12.01 16.74 8.17
CA LYS A 238 11.01 17.77 7.93
C LYS A 238 11.37 18.61 6.70
N TYR A 239 10.37 19.27 6.12
CA TYR A 239 10.58 20.32 5.14
C TYR A 239 11.19 21.57 5.79
N VAL A 240 12.21 22.12 5.19
CA VAL A 240 12.90 23.32 5.66
C VAL A 240 12.78 24.46 4.66
N SER A 241 13.13 24.20 3.40
CA SER A 241 13.11 25.21 2.35
C SER A 241 13.00 24.56 0.96
N GLU A 242 12.68 25.34 -0.05
CA GLU A 242 12.62 24.88 -1.43
C GLU A 242 13.99 24.42 -1.96
N SER A 243 15.07 25.12 -1.61
CA SER A 243 16.43 24.72 -2.02
C SER A 243 16.83 23.38 -1.40
N GLN A 244 16.53 23.18 -0.11
CA GLN A 244 16.76 21.92 0.57
C GLN A 244 15.92 20.79 -0.03
N LEU A 245 14.64 21.06 -0.31
CA LEU A 245 13.76 20.08 -0.96
C LEU A 245 14.38 19.56 -2.27
N LEU A 246 14.87 20.44 -3.14
CA LEU A 246 15.45 20.03 -4.41
C LEU A 246 16.71 19.17 -4.24
N SER A 247 17.53 19.45 -3.23
CA SER A 247 18.72 18.63 -2.91
C SER A 247 18.36 17.26 -2.31
N ASP A 248 17.20 17.14 -1.67
CA ASP A 248 16.75 15.91 -0.99
C ASP A 248 15.94 14.98 -1.88
N LEU A 249 15.48 15.46 -3.06
CA LEU A 249 14.71 14.60 -3.98
C LEU A 249 15.53 13.35 -4.37
N MET A 250 15.04 12.18 -3.96
CA MET A 250 15.74 10.89 -4.14
C MET A 250 16.15 10.65 -5.60
N PHE A 251 15.25 10.93 -6.53
CA PHE A 251 15.48 10.68 -7.96
C PHE A 251 16.52 11.62 -8.58
N LEU A 252 16.84 12.75 -7.95
CA LEU A 252 17.92 13.66 -8.33
C LEU A 252 19.22 13.30 -7.60
N LYS A 253 19.14 13.04 -6.30
CA LYS A 253 20.26 12.77 -5.40
C LYS A 253 20.97 11.45 -5.73
N TYR A 254 20.19 10.38 -5.99
CA TYR A 254 20.71 9.04 -6.20
C TYR A 254 20.60 8.60 -7.66
N ASN A 255 21.73 8.45 -8.32
CA ASN A 255 21.81 8.11 -9.74
C ASN A 255 22.75 6.94 -10.07
N LYS A 256 23.47 6.40 -9.08
CA LYS A 256 24.33 5.22 -9.27
C LYS A 256 23.49 3.97 -9.16
N THR A 257 23.44 3.18 -10.23
CA THR A 257 22.59 1.98 -10.31
C THR A 257 23.35 0.75 -10.74
N THR A 258 22.87 -0.41 -10.30
CA THR A 258 23.27 -1.69 -10.86
C THR A 258 22.73 -1.86 -12.28
N GLU A 259 23.13 -2.92 -12.96
CA GLU A 259 22.49 -3.32 -14.20
C GLU A 259 21.04 -3.76 -13.98
N ILE A 260 20.22 -3.66 -15.05
CA ILE A 260 18.82 -4.15 -15.02
C ILE A 260 18.87 -5.67 -15.21
N SER A 261 19.06 -6.41 -14.15
CA SER A 261 19.13 -7.88 -14.21
C SER A 261 18.80 -8.54 -12.87
N TRP A 262 18.45 -7.73 -11.86
CA TRP A 262 18.17 -8.26 -10.54
C TRP A 262 16.88 -9.11 -10.55
N TYR A 263 16.95 -10.29 -9.92
CA TYR A 263 15.91 -11.32 -9.98
C TYR A 263 14.62 -11.02 -9.19
N ASN A 264 14.58 -9.94 -8.41
CA ASN A 264 13.36 -9.54 -7.71
C ASN A 264 12.38 -8.90 -8.70
N LEU A 265 11.54 -9.71 -9.29
CA LEU A 265 10.46 -9.25 -10.15
C LEU A 265 9.46 -8.42 -9.35
N LYS A 266 8.91 -7.41 -10.00
CA LYS A 266 7.86 -6.56 -9.45
C LYS A 266 6.67 -6.57 -10.41
N GLY A 267 5.50 -6.93 -9.87
CA GLY A 267 4.31 -7.19 -10.67
C GLY A 267 3.31 -6.05 -10.68
N ILE A 268 2.65 -5.90 -11.82
CA ILE A 268 1.37 -5.21 -11.93
C ILE A 268 0.33 -6.30 -12.20
N ILE A 269 -0.61 -6.47 -11.29
CA ILE A 269 -1.55 -7.59 -11.29
C ILE A 269 -2.98 -7.15 -11.64
N ARG A 270 -3.78 -8.10 -12.12
CA ARG A 270 -5.25 -8.02 -12.06
C ARG A 270 -5.71 -8.77 -10.81
N PRO A 271 -6.20 -8.06 -9.79
CA PRO A 271 -6.46 -8.68 -8.48
C PRO A 271 -7.46 -9.85 -8.54
N GLU A 272 -8.47 -9.77 -9.39
CA GLU A 272 -9.47 -10.81 -9.55
C GLU A 272 -8.95 -12.10 -10.21
N MET A 273 -7.77 -12.06 -10.83
CA MET A 273 -7.16 -13.21 -11.54
C MET A 273 -6.08 -13.92 -10.73
N VAL A 274 -5.76 -13.41 -9.56
CA VAL A 274 -4.69 -13.92 -8.70
C VAL A 274 -5.28 -14.40 -7.38
N ALA A 275 -4.92 -15.61 -6.95
CA ALA A 275 -5.37 -16.17 -5.67
C ALA A 275 -4.38 -15.87 -4.54
N LEU A 276 -3.08 -15.87 -4.83
CA LEU A 276 -2.03 -15.70 -3.83
C LEU A 276 -0.86 -14.89 -4.38
N LEU A 277 -0.45 -13.85 -3.64
CA LEU A 277 0.76 -13.09 -3.90
C LEU A 277 1.90 -13.56 -2.99
N PHE A 278 3.13 -13.57 -3.52
CA PHE A 278 4.33 -13.65 -2.72
C PHE A 278 5.09 -12.32 -2.84
N TYR A 279 4.91 -11.45 -1.86
CA TYR A 279 5.36 -10.04 -1.84
C TYR A 279 4.87 -9.27 -3.07
N HIS A 280 5.56 -9.36 -4.21
CA HIS A 280 5.42 -8.46 -5.34
C HIS A 280 4.98 -9.14 -6.63
N TRP A 281 4.79 -10.45 -6.61
CA TRP A 281 4.33 -11.22 -7.79
C TRP A 281 3.29 -12.26 -7.40
N SER A 282 2.52 -12.71 -8.39
CA SER A 282 1.51 -13.73 -8.20
C SER A 282 2.18 -15.11 -8.06
N PHE A 283 1.94 -15.77 -6.92
CA PHE A 283 2.42 -17.13 -6.65
C PHE A 283 1.43 -18.16 -7.16
N PHE A 284 0.14 -17.95 -6.91
CA PHE A 284 -0.94 -18.74 -7.49
C PHE A 284 -1.89 -17.85 -8.29
N GLN A 285 -2.14 -18.24 -9.53
CA GLN A 285 -3.13 -17.66 -10.42
C GLN A 285 -4.31 -18.62 -10.55
N PHE A 286 -5.49 -18.11 -10.90
CA PHE A 286 -6.61 -18.97 -11.27
C PHE A 286 -6.34 -19.69 -12.59
N GLU A 287 -7.08 -20.79 -12.86
CA GLU A 287 -6.92 -21.61 -14.04
C GLU A 287 -7.01 -20.78 -15.33
N GLY A 288 -6.11 -21.04 -16.27
CA GLY A 288 -6.04 -20.32 -17.56
C GLY A 288 -5.34 -18.96 -17.51
N VAL A 289 -5.05 -18.42 -16.33
CA VAL A 289 -4.35 -17.14 -16.16
C VAL A 289 -2.84 -17.30 -16.37
N LYS A 290 -2.24 -16.32 -17.04
CA LYS A 290 -0.80 -16.29 -17.36
C LYS A 290 -0.11 -15.07 -16.77
N VAL A 291 1.18 -15.22 -16.51
CA VAL A 291 2.12 -14.17 -16.15
C VAL A 291 2.94 -13.78 -17.37
N MET A 292 3.15 -12.50 -17.60
CA MET A 292 3.98 -11.99 -18.69
C MET A 292 5.12 -11.15 -18.13
N SER A 293 6.35 -11.43 -18.55
CA SER A 293 7.51 -10.58 -18.24
C SER A 293 7.64 -9.46 -19.27
N ALA A 294 7.61 -8.22 -18.79
CA ALA A 294 7.83 -7.06 -19.66
C ALA A 294 9.29 -7.01 -20.13
N PRO A 295 9.55 -6.82 -21.43
CA PRO A 295 10.92 -6.62 -21.91
C PRO A 295 11.57 -5.39 -21.25
N LYS A 296 12.88 -5.44 -20.98
CA LYS A 296 13.63 -4.33 -20.36
C LYS A 296 13.48 -2.99 -21.11
N ARG A 297 13.26 -3.04 -22.43
CA ARG A 297 13.00 -1.84 -23.27
C ARG A 297 11.64 -1.21 -22.99
N ILE A 298 10.70 -1.92 -22.38
CA ILE A 298 9.36 -1.42 -22.02
C ILE A 298 9.37 -0.80 -20.63
N GLY A 299 10.20 -1.33 -19.74
CA GLY A 299 10.33 -0.76 -18.40
C GLY A 299 11.14 -1.64 -17.47
N HIS A 300 11.48 -1.06 -16.34
CA HIS A 300 12.15 -1.72 -15.23
C HIS A 300 11.85 -0.95 -13.95
N VAL A 301 12.12 -1.55 -12.79
CA VAL A 301 11.93 -0.92 -11.49
C VAL A 301 13.26 -0.43 -10.93
N ARG A 302 13.32 0.82 -10.52
CA ARG A 302 14.42 1.39 -9.73
C ARG A 302 14.08 1.18 -8.25
N HIS A 303 14.92 0.43 -7.55
CA HIS A 303 14.80 0.17 -6.14
C HIS A 303 15.87 0.98 -5.37
N TYR A 304 15.45 2.03 -4.67
CA TYR A 304 16.32 2.92 -3.88
C TYR A 304 16.65 2.27 -2.56
N ARG A 305 17.78 1.54 -2.54
CA ARG A 305 18.11 0.69 -1.40
C ARG A 305 19.32 1.21 -0.64
N ASN A 306 19.17 1.33 0.68
CA ASN A 306 20.29 1.63 1.57
C ASN A 306 21.38 0.57 1.46
N ILE A 307 22.64 0.99 1.64
CA ILE A 307 23.80 0.09 1.57
C ILE A 307 23.70 -0.95 2.69
N ASP A 308 23.48 -0.48 3.90
CA ASP A 308 23.39 -1.31 5.10
C ASP A 308 21.93 -1.67 5.36
N THR A 309 21.53 -2.86 4.90
CA THR A 309 20.22 -3.40 5.23
C THR A 309 20.38 -4.68 6.02
N THR A 310 19.93 -4.67 7.26
CA THR A 310 19.85 -5.87 8.11
C THR A 310 18.91 -6.94 7.53
N ALA A 311 17.99 -6.57 6.66
CA ALA A 311 17.01 -7.46 6.05
C ALA A 311 17.60 -8.50 5.07
N LEU A 312 18.82 -8.29 4.55
CA LEU A 312 19.47 -9.20 3.59
C LEU A 312 20.90 -9.56 4.00
N ASN A 313 21.16 -9.76 5.30
CA ASN A 313 22.45 -10.17 5.82
C ASN A 313 23.61 -9.20 5.50
N GLY A 314 23.39 -7.91 5.58
CA GLY A 314 24.46 -6.91 5.51
C GLY A 314 24.49 -6.07 4.24
N ASN A 315 25.67 -5.56 3.92
CA ASN A 315 25.91 -4.65 2.81
C ASN A 315 25.72 -5.36 1.45
N TRP A 316 24.63 -5.02 0.73
CA TRP A 316 24.36 -5.65 -0.57
C TRP A 316 25.40 -5.31 -1.65
N MET A 317 26.21 -4.26 -1.45
CA MET A 317 27.29 -3.89 -2.36
C MET A 317 28.45 -4.90 -2.32
N GLU A 318 28.70 -5.55 -1.18
CA GLU A 318 29.75 -6.57 -1.03
C GLU A 318 29.47 -7.81 -1.88
N ASN A 319 28.20 -8.08 -2.14
CA ASN A 319 27.75 -9.19 -2.96
C ASN A 319 27.49 -8.80 -4.42
N TYR A 320 27.80 -7.57 -4.81
CA TYR A 320 27.63 -7.07 -6.17
C TYR A 320 28.98 -6.91 -6.87
N ASP A 321 29.30 -7.81 -7.77
CA ASP A 321 30.55 -7.83 -8.57
C ASP A 321 30.50 -6.99 -9.84
N GLY A 322 29.32 -6.41 -10.17
CA GLY A 322 29.11 -5.58 -11.34
C GLY A 322 29.54 -4.14 -11.16
N LYS A 323 29.60 -3.40 -12.27
CA LYS A 323 29.90 -1.97 -12.27
C LYS A 323 28.63 -1.14 -12.10
N LEU A 324 28.68 -0.15 -11.18
CA LEU A 324 27.63 0.84 -11.07
C LEU A 324 27.65 1.78 -12.30
N ARG A 325 26.47 2.07 -12.83
CA ARG A 325 26.26 3.00 -13.94
C ARG A 325 25.51 4.24 -13.45
N ILE A 326 25.81 5.39 -14.06
CA ILE A 326 25.03 6.61 -13.81
C ILE A 326 23.78 6.55 -14.69
N THR A 327 22.60 6.60 -14.07
CA THR A 327 21.31 6.63 -14.76
C THR A 327 20.43 7.75 -14.23
N ARG A 328 19.61 8.33 -15.09
CA ARG A 328 18.66 9.39 -14.73
C ARG A 328 17.30 9.11 -15.33
N LEU A 329 16.28 9.76 -14.80
CA LEU A 329 14.96 9.84 -15.43
C LEU A 329 15.06 10.62 -16.74
N SER A 330 14.12 10.44 -17.65
CA SER A 330 14.05 11.32 -18.83
C SER A 330 13.81 12.77 -18.38
N SER A 331 14.46 13.73 -19.04
CA SER A 331 14.38 15.16 -18.63
C SER A 331 12.94 15.69 -18.59
N SER A 332 12.08 15.19 -19.49
CA SER A 332 10.67 15.60 -19.50
C SER A 332 9.91 15.06 -18.28
N PHE A 333 10.13 13.79 -17.91
CA PHE A 333 9.49 13.18 -16.75
C PHE A 333 10.01 13.78 -15.44
N GLU A 334 11.33 13.97 -15.34
CA GLU A 334 12.01 14.61 -14.22
C GLU A 334 11.44 16.00 -13.90
N LYS A 335 11.34 16.87 -14.93
CA LYS A 335 10.75 18.21 -14.78
C LYS A 335 9.31 18.15 -14.25
N LYS A 336 8.47 17.27 -14.80
CA LYS A 336 7.08 17.09 -14.36
C LYS A 336 7.01 16.61 -12.91
N LEU A 337 7.88 15.68 -12.53
CA LEU A 337 7.92 15.13 -11.17
C LEU A 337 8.37 16.19 -10.16
N ILE A 338 9.42 16.95 -10.46
CA ILE A 338 9.85 18.10 -9.64
C ILE A 338 8.69 19.07 -9.40
N MET A 339 7.99 19.46 -10.45
CA MET A 339 6.86 20.39 -10.34
C MET A 339 5.71 19.83 -9.49
N ALA A 340 5.39 18.54 -9.65
CA ALA A 340 4.33 17.88 -8.89
C ALA A 340 4.68 17.79 -7.40
N VAL A 341 5.91 17.33 -7.09
CA VAL A 341 6.39 17.23 -5.70
C VAL A 341 6.44 18.60 -5.03
N ARG A 342 7.08 19.60 -5.67
CA ARG A 342 7.13 20.98 -5.15
C ARG A 342 5.76 21.53 -4.82
N ARG A 343 4.80 21.39 -5.73
CA ARG A 343 3.42 21.86 -5.53
C ARG A 343 2.77 21.16 -4.33
N LYS A 344 2.95 19.85 -4.19
CA LYS A 344 2.39 19.09 -3.09
C LYS A 344 3.03 19.44 -1.75
N VAL A 345 4.36 19.53 -1.70
CA VAL A 345 5.10 19.93 -0.48
C VAL A 345 4.70 21.33 -0.04
N LYS A 346 4.65 22.27 -0.99
CA LYS A 346 4.21 23.66 -0.67
C LYS A 346 2.78 23.66 -0.13
N TYR A 347 1.90 22.87 -0.67
CA TYR A 347 0.51 22.80 -0.23
C TYR A 347 0.37 22.21 1.18
N VAL A 348 1.12 21.14 1.52
CA VAL A 348 0.93 20.42 2.79
C VAL A 348 1.83 20.95 3.90
N TYR A 349 3.07 21.36 3.59
CA TYR A 349 4.11 21.64 4.58
C TYR A 349 4.60 23.08 4.61
N ASP A 350 4.44 23.86 3.52
CA ASP A 350 4.90 25.25 3.41
C ASP A 350 3.75 26.28 3.54
N GLN A 351 2.56 25.83 3.91
CA GLN A 351 1.48 26.76 4.21
C GLN A 351 1.79 27.44 5.54
N ARG A 352 1.86 28.77 5.50
CA ARG A 352 1.82 29.56 6.73
C ARG A 352 0.50 29.28 7.41
N GLY A 353 0.56 28.60 8.56
CA GLY A 353 -0.56 28.62 9.47
C GLY A 353 -0.90 30.08 9.79
N ILE A 354 -2.16 30.43 9.77
CA ILE A 354 -2.61 31.70 10.34
C ILE A 354 -2.19 31.65 11.80
N ARG A 355 -1.29 32.55 12.23
CA ARG A 355 -0.96 32.67 13.64
C ARG A 355 -2.23 33.09 14.36
N CYS A 356 -2.61 32.37 15.40
CA CYS A 356 -3.84 32.66 16.15
C CYS A 356 -3.83 34.10 16.71
N GLU A 357 -2.62 34.66 16.95
CA GLU A 357 -2.41 36.05 17.36
C GLU A 357 -2.70 37.07 16.25
N GLU A 358 -2.66 36.66 14.99
CA GLU A 358 -2.96 37.54 13.85
C GLU A 358 -4.46 37.58 13.53
N ILE A 359 -5.29 36.77 14.24
CA ILE A 359 -6.74 36.76 14.07
C ILE A 359 -7.32 37.93 14.89
N PRO A 360 -8.06 38.85 14.25
CA PRO A 360 -8.69 39.95 14.97
C PRO A 360 -9.57 39.46 16.13
N GLU A 361 -9.53 40.14 17.27
CA GLU A 361 -10.21 39.71 18.50
C GLU A 361 -11.72 39.51 18.31
N TRP A 362 -12.36 40.30 17.43
CA TRP A 362 -13.79 40.17 17.09
C TRP A 362 -14.09 38.85 16.33
N LEU A 363 -13.13 38.31 15.61
CA LEU A 363 -13.23 37.00 14.93
C LEU A 363 -12.96 35.88 15.92
N SER A 364 -11.99 36.08 16.81
CA SER A 364 -11.57 35.08 17.81
C SER A 364 -12.67 34.80 18.83
N SER A 365 -13.47 35.79 19.20
CA SER A 365 -14.60 35.60 20.12
C SER A 365 -15.73 34.74 19.52
N ARG A 366 -15.87 34.76 18.19
CA ARG A 366 -16.90 34.01 17.45
C ARG A 366 -16.49 32.52 17.23
N TYR A 367 -15.20 32.24 17.21
CA TYR A 367 -14.63 30.91 16.89
C TYR A 367 -13.67 30.39 17.96
N LYS A 368 -13.96 30.66 19.24
CA LYS A 368 -13.12 30.24 20.38
C LYS A 368 -12.68 28.78 20.37
N ARG A 369 -13.49 27.88 19.80
CA ARG A 369 -13.19 26.44 19.70
C ARG A 369 -12.14 26.14 18.63
N GLU A 370 -12.16 26.85 17.51
CA GLU A 370 -11.19 26.68 16.41
C GLU A 370 -9.81 27.28 16.75
N LEU A 371 -9.78 28.29 17.61
CA LEU A 371 -8.52 28.87 18.11
C LEU A 371 -7.76 27.95 19.08
N LEU A 372 -8.47 27.15 19.87
CA LEU A 372 -7.85 26.11 20.68
C LEU A 372 -7.24 25.03 19.81
N ASP A 373 -7.91 24.64 18.72
CA ASP A 373 -7.39 23.72 17.72
C ASP A 373 -6.16 24.27 16.98
N CYS A 374 -6.08 25.58 16.77
CA CYS A 374 -4.90 26.22 16.18
C CYS A 374 -3.64 26.05 17.02
N LYS A 375 -3.72 26.20 18.35
CA LYS A 375 -2.56 26.02 19.25
C LYS A 375 -2.01 24.59 19.23
N PHE A 376 -2.86 23.60 19.07
CA PHE A 376 -2.45 22.18 19.05
C PHE A 376 -1.97 21.70 17.67
N ARG A 377 -2.22 22.44 16.60
CA ARG A 377 -1.80 22.05 15.25
C ARG A 377 -0.40 22.52 14.86
N TYR A 378 0.21 23.41 15.62
CA TYR A 378 1.46 24.07 15.23
C TYR A 378 2.60 23.94 16.26
N GLU A 379 2.38 23.23 17.38
CA GLU A 379 3.44 22.74 18.27
C GLU A 379 3.91 21.35 17.83
#